data_9867ac23ecfdd953adb626c20050b5be
#
_entry.id   9867ac23ecfdd953adb626c20050b5be
#
_cell.length_a   1.000
_cell.length_b   1.000
_cell.length_c   1.000
_cell.angle_alpha   90.00
_cell.angle_beta   90.00
_cell.angle_gamma   90.00
#
_symmetry.space_group_name_H-M   'P 1'
#
loop_
_entity.id
_entity.type
_entity.pdbx_description
1 polymer ?
#
loop_
_entity_poly.entity_id
_entity_poly.type
_entity_poly.pdbx_seq_one_letter_code
_entity_poly.pdbx_strand_id
1 'polypeptide(L)'
;MAHELILIVEDNPKNLKLVRDTLQVKGYQTIEAETGEEGVRLAHERHPALILMDIQLPGINGVEALNRLRADPGTSRIPVIAVTASVMTQDRKRIMDAGFDGFQGKSRSMRELLATVREILDKPSGQP
;
A
#
# COMPACT_ATOMS: atom_id res chain seq x y z
N MET A 1 -13.64 -3.58 15.85
CA MET A 1 -12.25 -3.13 15.97
C MET A 1 -11.45 -3.62 14.78
N ALA A 2 -10.55 -2.79 14.29
CA ALA A 2 -9.72 -3.14 13.16
C ALA A 2 -8.56 -4.02 13.64
N HIS A 3 -8.38 -5.19 13.02
CA HIS A 3 -7.28 -6.08 13.32
C HIS A 3 -6.54 -6.51 12.07
N GLU A 4 -6.91 -5.93 10.94
CA GLU A 4 -6.28 -6.29 9.67
C GLU A 4 -4.79 -5.96 9.69
N LEU A 5 -4.00 -6.81 9.07
CA LEU A 5 -2.57 -6.60 8.94
C LEU A 5 -2.31 -5.77 7.69
N ILE A 6 -1.60 -4.66 7.85
CA ILE A 6 -1.25 -3.77 6.74
C ILE A 6 0.26 -3.75 6.57
N LEU A 7 0.71 -4.03 5.34
CA LEU A 7 2.12 -3.93 4.99
C LEU A 7 2.39 -2.52 4.48
N ILE A 8 3.39 -1.87 5.07
CA ILE A 8 3.81 -0.53 4.66
C ILE A 8 5.16 -0.66 3.98
N VAL A 9 5.23 -0.31 2.69
CA VAL A 9 6.48 -0.33 1.93
C VAL A 9 6.91 1.11 1.70
N GLU A 10 7.91 1.56 2.44
CA GLU A 10 8.33 2.96 2.47
C GLU A 10 9.78 3.02 2.95
N ASP A 11 10.62 3.73 2.20
CA ASP A 11 12.04 3.83 2.54
C ASP A 11 12.38 5.03 3.42
N ASN A 12 11.47 6.00 3.55
CA ASN A 12 11.69 7.18 4.38
C ASN A 12 11.23 6.89 5.81
N PRO A 13 12.13 6.87 6.80
CA PRO A 13 11.75 6.48 8.16
C PRO A 13 10.73 7.41 8.81
N LYS A 14 10.72 8.69 8.47
CA LYS A 14 9.75 9.63 9.03
C LYS A 14 8.35 9.33 8.52
N ASN A 15 8.22 9.09 7.22
CA ASN A 15 6.93 8.75 6.63
C ASN A 15 6.45 7.40 7.13
N LEU A 16 7.36 6.44 7.23
CA LEU A 16 7.04 5.11 7.73
C LEU A 16 6.48 5.17 9.14
N LYS A 17 7.17 5.91 10.02
CA LYS A 17 6.75 6.05 11.40
C LYS A 17 5.37 6.72 11.49
N LEU A 18 5.15 7.77 10.72
CA LEU A 18 3.87 8.49 10.74
C LEU A 18 2.72 7.58 10.33
N VAL A 19 2.89 6.85 9.24
CA VAL A 19 1.86 5.95 8.74
C VAL A 19 1.61 4.82 9.74
N ARG A 20 2.69 4.20 10.22
CA ARG A 20 2.59 3.12 11.19
C ARG A 20 1.83 3.56 12.44
N ASP A 21 2.24 4.67 13.04
CA ASP A 21 1.63 5.13 14.29
C ASP A 21 0.15 5.46 14.07
N THR A 22 -0.17 6.07 12.94
CA THR A 22 -1.56 6.40 12.59
C THR A 22 -2.43 5.15 12.48
N LEU A 23 -1.93 4.13 11.79
CA LEU A 23 -2.69 2.89 11.63
C LEU A 23 -2.84 2.15 12.94
N GLN A 24 -1.78 2.09 13.75
CA GLN A 24 -1.82 1.37 15.03
C GLN A 24 -2.80 2.01 16.02
N VAL A 25 -2.94 3.32 16.00
CA VAL A 25 -3.90 4.01 16.85
C VAL A 25 -5.33 3.55 16.52
N LYS A 26 -5.59 3.17 15.28
CA LYS A 26 -6.91 2.68 14.86
C LYS A 26 -7.07 1.16 15.02
N GLY A 27 -6.08 0.49 15.61
CA GLY A 27 -6.17 -0.93 15.89
C GLY A 27 -5.62 -1.85 14.81
N TYR A 28 -5.11 -1.30 13.71
CA TYR A 28 -4.49 -2.12 12.67
C TYR A 28 -3.16 -2.68 13.13
N GLN A 29 -2.85 -3.88 12.67
CA GLN A 29 -1.51 -4.43 12.82
C GLN A 29 -0.68 -4.00 11.61
N THR A 30 0.61 -3.75 11.83
CA THR A 30 1.46 -3.28 10.74
C THR A 30 2.74 -4.11 10.64
N ILE A 31 3.22 -4.30 9.41
CA ILE A 31 4.55 -4.79 9.14
C ILE A 31 5.19 -3.83 8.13
N GLU A 32 6.50 -3.79 8.09
CA GLU A 32 7.22 -2.75 7.37
C GLU A 32 8.27 -3.33 6.44
N ALA A 33 8.43 -2.70 5.28
CA ALA A 33 9.48 -3.01 4.33
C ALA A 33 10.08 -1.70 3.83
N GLU A 34 11.38 -1.68 3.60
CA GLU A 34 12.05 -0.47 3.12
C GLU A 34 12.34 -0.52 1.62
N THR A 35 12.15 -1.68 1.00
CA THR A 35 12.36 -1.85 -0.44
C THR A 35 11.18 -2.58 -1.06
N GLY A 36 11.04 -2.44 -2.39
CA GLY A 36 9.99 -3.15 -3.10
C GLY A 36 10.19 -4.66 -3.03
N GLU A 37 11.43 -5.12 -3.12
CA GLU A 37 11.74 -6.54 -3.04
C GLU A 37 11.33 -7.13 -1.70
N GLU A 38 11.66 -6.44 -0.62
CA GLU A 38 11.28 -6.89 0.72
C GLU A 38 9.77 -6.86 0.88
N GLY A 39 9.11 -5.84 0.33
CA GLY A 39 7.66 -5.75 0.36
C GLY A 39 6.98 -6.93 -0.31
N VAL A 40 7.48 -7.32 -1.48
CA VAL A 40 6.95 -8.48 -2.20
C VAL A 40 7.15 -9.75 -1.38
N ARG A 41 8.34 -9.93 -0.81
CA ARG A 41 8.65 -11.09 0.02
C ARG A 41 7.73 -11.19 1.24
N LEU A 42 7.56 -10.07 1.95
CA LEU A 42 6.71 -10.05 3.14
C LEU A 42 5.24 -10.27 2.80
N ALA A 43 4.79 -9.74 1.67
CA ALA A 43 3.41 -9.97 1.23
C ALA A 43 3.18 -11.46 0.99
N HIS A 44 4.14 -12.13 0.36
CA HIS A 44 4.04 -13.56 0.09
C HIS A 44 4.06 -14.37 1.40
N GLU A 45 4.88 -13.98 2.37
CA GLU A 45 5.03 -14.72 3.63
C GLU A 45 3.90 -14.45 4.61
N ARG A 46 3.43 -13.22 4.69
CA ARG A 46 2.51 -12.80 5.75
C ARG A 46 1.08 -12.54 5.29
N HIS A 47 0.85 -12.47 4.00
CA HIS A 47 -0.50 -12.29 3.41
C HIS A 47 -1.28 -11.15 4.08
N PRO A 48 -0.77 -9.90 4.02
CA PRO A 48 -1.48 -8.78 4.63
C PRO A 48 -2.84 -8.55 3.96
N ALA A 49 -3.73 -7.90 4.69
CA ALA A 49 -5.05 -7.56 4.14
C ALA A 49 -4.97 -6.39 3.15
N LEU A 50 -3.91 -5.59 3.24
CA LEU A 50 -3.74 -4.41 2.39
C LEU A 50 -2.27 -4.01 2.40
N ILE A 51 -1.81 -3.42 1.29
CA ILE A 51 -0.44 -2.94 1.16
C ILE A 51 -0.47 -1.45 0.83
N LEU A 52 0.30 -0.66 1.56
CA LEU A 52 0.58 0.73 1.21
C LEU A 52 1.96 0.74 0.56
N MET A 53 2.02 1.09 -0.72
CA MET A 53 3.23 0.96 -1.52
C MET A 53 3.70 2.31 -2.03
N ASP A 54 4.89 2.74 -1.57
CA ASP A 54 5.52 3.93 -2.14
C ASP A 54 5.87 3.65 -3.60
N ILE A 55 5.55 4.59 -4.46
CA ILE A 55 5.88 4.46 -5.90
C ILE A 55 7.38 4.60 -6.11
N GLN A 56 8.01 5.51 -5.39
CA GLN A 56 9.44 5.81 -5.57
C GLN A 56 10.27 5.11 -4.50
N LEU A 57 10.73 3.92 -4.82
CA LEU A 57 11.52 3.09 -3.92
C LEU A 57 12.89 2.84 -4.52
N PRO A 58 13.91 2.59 -3.67
CA PRO A 58 15.19 2.12 -4.17
C PRO A 58 15.05 0.69 -4.71
N GLY A 59 15.86 0.34 -5.69
CA GLY A 59 15.73 -0.97 -6.33
C GLY A 59 14.56 -0.99 -7.28
N ILE A 60 13.68 -1.97 -7.14
CA ILE A 60 12.47 -1.98 -7.96
C ILE A 60 11.51 -0.93 -7.43
N ASN A 61 10.84 -0.22 -8.35
CA ASN A 61 9.87 0.80 -7.95
C ASN A 61 8.52 0.14 -7.59
N GLY A 62 7.57 0.98 -7.15
CA GLY A 62 6.28 0.49 -6.72
C GLY A 62 5.48 -0.22 -7.80
N VAL A 63 5.61 0.22 -9.05
CA VAL A 63 4.89 -0.39 -10.17
C VAL A 63 5.45 -1.80 -10.44
N GLU A 64 6.77 -1.95 -10.43
CA GLU A 64 7.39 -3.25 -10.62
C GLU A 64 7.01 -4.19 -9.48
N ALA A 65 7.01 -3.70 -8.25
CA ALA A 65 6.59 -4.49 -7.10
C ALA A 65 5.13 -4.94 -7.25
N LEU A 66 4.25 -4.04 -7.70
CA LEU A 66 2.86 -4.39 -7.94
C LEU A 66 2.74 -5.50 -8.98
N ASN A 67 3.49 -5.40 -10.07
CA ASN A 67 3.46 -6.41 -11.12
C ASN A 67 3.86 -7.78 -10.57
N ARG A 68 4.87 -7.83 -9.71
CA ARG A 68 5.29 -9.09 -9.08
C ARG A 68 4.22 -9.65 -8.17
N LEU A 69 3.53 -8.79 -7.42
CA LEU A 69 2.43 -9.22 -6.55
C LEU A 69 1.27 -9.80 -7.38
N ARG A 70 0.92 -9.16 -8.48
CA ARG A 70 -0.19 -9.60 -9.33
C ARG A 70 0.13 -10.89 -10.08
N ALA A 71 1.41 -11.17 -10.31
CA ALA A 71 1.83 -12.39 -11.01
C ALA A 71 1.80 -13.63 -10.11
N ASP A 72 1.76 -13.45 -8.78
CA ASP A 72 1.78 -14.55 -7.84
C ASP A 72 0.35 -14.81 -7.33
N PRO A 73 -0.20 -16.03 -7.54
CA PRO A 73 -1.57 -16.32 -7.07
C PRO A 73 -1.77 -16.08 -5.57
N GLY A 74 -0.72 -16.23 -4.77
CA GLY A 74 -0.80 -16.02 -3.32
C GLY A 74 -0.97 -14.57 -2.92
N THR A 75 -0.61 -13.62 -3.80
CA THR A 75 -0.67 -12.20 -3.49
C THR A 75 -1.49 -11.39 -4.49
N SER A 76 -1.97 -12.03 -5.55
CA SER A 76 -2.60 -11.32 -6.68
C SER A 76 -3.86 -10.55 -6.30
N ARG A 77 -4.53 -10.93 -5.23
CA ARG A 77 -5.79 -10.29 -4.80
C ARG A 77 -5.63 -9.31 -3.65
N ILE A 78 -4.42 -9.18 -3.11
CA ILE A 78 -4.20 -8.24 -2.01
C ILE A 78 -4.34 -6.82 -2.56
N PRO A 79 -5.23 -5.99 -1.98
CA PRO A 79 -5.35 -4.60 -2.45
C PRO A 79 -4.10 -3.81 -2.14
N VAL A 80 -3.67 -2.98 -3.10
CA VAL A 80 -2.46 -2.18 -2.97
C VAL A 80 -2.82 -0.72 -3.24
N ILE A 81 -2.52 0.14 -2.29
CA ILE A 81 -2.70 1.58 -2.43
C ILE A 81 -1.35 2.19 -2.73
N ALA A 82 -1.26 2.93 -3.84
CA ALA A 82 -0.03 3.64 -4.18
C ALA A 82 0.11 4.88 -3.31
N VAL A 83 1.31 5.09 -2.77
CA VAL A 83 1.62 6.29 -2.00
C VAL A 83 2.60 7.09 -2.84
N THR A 84 2.28 8.34 -3.12
CA THR A 84 3.05 9.15 -4.06
C THR A 84 3.22 10.57 -3.58
N ALA A 85 4.36 11.18 -3.91
CA ALA A 85 4.59 12.60 -3.63
C ALA A 85 3.81 13.50 -4.59
N SER A 86 3.38 12.97 -5.73
CA SER A 86 2.67 13.75 -6.74
C SER A 86 1.24 13.24 -6.91
N VAL A 87 0.27 14.17 -6.89
CA VAL A 87 -1.14 13.84 -7.08
C VAL A 87 -1.71 14.54 -8.31
N MET A 88 -0.86 14.85 -9.28
CA MET A 88 -1.31 15.47 -10.52
C MET A 88 -2.15 14.49 -11.32
N THR A 89 -3.08 15.02 -12.12
CA THR A 89 -4.07 14.22 -12.84
C THR A 89 -3.43 13.13 -13.70
N GLN A 90 -2.38 13.46 -14.44
CA GLN A 90 -1.74 12.45 -15.29
C GLN A 90 -1.05 11.36 -14.49
N ASP A 91 -0.53 11.70 -13.30
CA ASP A 91 0.09 10.70 -12.43
C ASP A 91 -0.96 9.78 -11.84
N ARG A 92 -2.11 10.33 -11.48
CA ARG A 92 -3.22 9.52 -10.95
C ARG A 92 -3.68 8.51 -11.99
N LYS A 93 -3.84 8.94 -13.24
CA LYS A 93 -4.25 8.03 -14.30
C LYS A 93 -3.23 6.93 -14.51
N ARG A 94 -1.94 7.27 -14.53
CA ARG A 94 -0.87 6.30 -14.71
C ARG A 94 -0.87 5.27 -13.59
N ILE A 95 -1.06 5.72 -12.36
CA ILE A 95 -1.10 4.86 -11.18
C ILE A 95 -2.28 3.89 -11.27
N MET A 96 -3.46 4.40 -11.58
CA MET A 96 -4.65 3.54 -11.65
C MET A 96 -4.56 2.59 -12.84
N ASP A 97 -4.00 3.04 -13.97
CA ASP A 97 -3.82 2.16 -15.14
C ASP A 97 -2.82 1.05 -14.85
N ALA A 98 -1.88 1.26 -13.93
CA ALA A 98 -0.92 0.23 -13.56
C ALA A 98 -1.54 -0.90 -12.74
N GLY A 99 -2.74 -0.68 -12.18
CA GLY A 99 -3.45 -1.72 -11.45
C GLY A 99 -3.52 -1.54 -9.94
N PHE A 100 -3.12 -0.38 -9.43
CA PHE A 100 -3.30 -0.09 -8.01
C PHE A 100 -4.78 0.08 -7.69
N ASP A 101 -5.18 -0.31 -6.49
CA ASP A 101 -6.57 -0.22 -6.05
C ASP A 101 -6.95 1.17 -5.58
N GLY A 102 -5.96 2.00 -5.27
CA GLY A 102 -6.19 3.37 -4.86
C GLY A 102 -4.86 4.10 -4.80
N PHE A 103 -4.89 5.37 -4.46
CA PHE A 103 -3.67 6.14 -4.28
C PHE A 103 -3.84 7.15 -3.16
N GLN A 104 -2.71 7.53 -2.56
CA GLN A 104 -2.67 8.50 -1.48
C GLN A 104 -1.45 9.39 -1.69
N GLY A 105 -1.66 10.70 -1.64
CA GLY A 105 -0.54 11.64 -1.70
C GLY A 105 0.17 11.70 -0.36
N LYS A 106 1.50 11.79 -0.38
CA LYS A 106 2.29 11.87 0.85
C LYS A 106 2.01 13.14 1.64
N SER A 107 1.56 14.21 0.96
CA SER A 107 1.24 15.47 1.62
C SER A 107 -0.19 15.53 2.14
N ARG A 108 -0.99 14.50 1.89
CA ARG A 108 -2.38 14.46 2.35
C ARG A 108 -2.43 14.13 3.84
N SER A 109 -3.56 14.47 4.47
CA SER A 109 -3.73 14.23 5.89
C SER A 109 -3.84 12.74 6.21
N MET A 110 -3.47 12.38 7.44
CA MET A 110 -3.61 11.00 7.90
C MET A 110 -5.08 10.59 7.98
N ARG A 111 -5.99 11.56 8.17
CA ARG A 111 -7.42 11.28 8.13
C ARG A 111 -7.83 10.74 6.77
N GLU A 112 -7.33 11.33 5.70
CA GLU A 112 -7.62 10.86 4.35
C GLU A 112 -7.02 9.48 4.11
N LEU A 113 -5.83 9.22 4.62
CA LEU A 113 -5.21 7.90 4.54
C LEU A 113 -6.10 6.85 5.19
N LEU A 114 -6.57 7.13 6.41
CA LEU A 114 -7.42 6.19 7.14
C LEU A 114 -8.73 5.94 6.38
N ALA A 115 -9.31 6.98 5.80
CA ALA A 115 -10.53 6.84 5.02
C ALA A 115 -10.31 5.96 3.79
N THR A 116 -9.20 6.17 3.09
CA THR A 116 -8.86 5.38 1.90
C THR A 116 -8.64 3.92 2.27
N VAL A 117 -7.90 3.67 3.35
CA VAL A 117 -7.65 2.31 3.83
C VAL A 117 -8.96 1.61 4.15
N ARG A 118 -9.84 2.27 4.89
CA ARG A 118 -11.12 1.66 5.28
C ARG A 118 -12.00 1.39 4.07
N GLU A 119 -12.04 2.33 3.13
CA GLU A 119 -12.83 2.17 1.91
C GLU A 119 -12.37 0.95 1.11
N ILE A 120 -11.07 0.81 0.94
CA ILE A 120 -10.51 -0.30 0.16
C ILE A 120 -10.73 -1.63 0.89
N LEU A 121 -10.54 -1.67 2.21
CA LEU A 121 -10.72 -2.89 2.99
C LEU A 121 -12.19 -3.34 3.01
N ASP A 122 -13.12 -2.40 2.90
CA ASP A 122 -14.55 -2.72 2.94
C ASP A 122 -15.08 -3.20 1.60
N LYS A 123 -14.31 -3.07 0.51
CA LYS A 123 -14.74 -3.58 -0.79
C LYS A 123 -14.72 -5.11 -0.79
N PRO A 124 -15.72 -5.75 -1.41
CA PRO A 124 -15.72 -7.21 -1.50
C PRO A 124 -14.48 -7.70 -2.24
N SER A 125 -13.70 -8.54 -1.56
CA SER A 125 -12.47 -9.06 -2.14
C SER A 125 -12.78 -10.10 -3.23
N GLY A 126 -12.05 -10.00 -4.33
CA GLY A 126 -12.17 -10.95 -5.40
C GLY A 126 -13.44 -10.85 -6.22
N GLN A 127 -14.17 -9.77 -6.09
CA GLN A 127 -15.36 -9.55 -6.88
C GLN A 127 -14.98 -9.18 -8.31
N PRO A 128 -15.64 -9.80 -9.29
CA PRO A 128 -15.44 -9.39 -10.67
C PRO A 128 -15.98 -8.00 -10.94
#